data_b61d57cc3603c63dc8d5d3eac2fffaad
#
_entry.id   b61d57cc3603c63dc8d5d3eac2fffaad
#
_cell.length_a   1.000
_cell.length_b   1.000
_cell.length_c   1.000
_cell.angle_alpha   90.00
_cell.angle_beta   90.00
_cell.angle_gamma   90.00
#
_symmetry.space_group_name_H-M   'P 1'
#
loop_
_entity.id
_entity.type
_entity.pdbx_description
1 polymer ?
#
loop_
_entity_poly.entity_id
_entity_poly.type
_entity_poly.pdbx_seq_one_letter_code
_entity_poly.pdbx_strand_id
1 'polypeptide(L)'
;MAKYKTMDANEAVARVTYKFTELAGIYPITPASPMAEKIDVMSTNGEINFWGNKVKVVEMESEAGAIALVHGALQSGILSSTFTASQGLLLMIPTLYKLAGEMLPAVINVAARSLSTHSLSIFGDHQDVYATRQTGVCMLSSSSVEEAYHMAAIAHLSSIKSSLPFIHFFDGFRTSHEINKIKEIDLSKVEALIDKKALQKFRERAMNNTNPTTRGTAENDDIYFQNTEVRNQYYEDAIAIVEDYMNKINKITKENYKPFNYYGSEKAKEIIIAMGSVCQCIEETVDKLNDQGYKVGLVKVHLYRPFSVEKLLEVIPKTVQKVAVLDRTKEAGSSGEPLYLDVVNALKDTNIKVIGGRYGLSSKNTTPPMIKAVYDNLKKEMKNNFTIGINDDVTNLSLDYDNNFKVNQDSYQLLIYGYGSDGMISTSKDILKIIGDNTPKYVQGYFQYDSKKSGGVTRSHIRLSSSKIRST
;
A
#
# COMPACT_ATOMS: atom_id res chain seq x y z
N MET A 1 -23.95 17.43 1.55
CA MET A 1 -22.57 17.90 1.82
C MET A 1 -21.64 16.70 1.88
N ALA A 2 -20.39 16.82 1.47
CA ALA A 2 -19.41 15.76 1.64
C ALA A 2 -19.17 15.51 3.15
N LYS A 3 -19.25 14.27 3.56
CA LYS A 3 -19.01 13.88 4.95
C LYS A 3 -17.52 13.60 5.11
N TYR A 4 -16.89 14.22 6.10
CA TYR A 4 -15.48 14.01 6.44
C TYR A 4 -15.39 13.29 7.78
N LYS A 5 -14.34 12.50 7.94
CA LYS A 5 -14.02 11.83 9.20
C LYS A 5 -12.52 11.78 9.42
N THR A 6 -12.14 11.91 10.67
CA THR A 6 -10.74 11.83 11.09
C THR A 6 -10.42 10.44 11.56
N MET A 7 -9.53 9.74 10.85
CA MET A 7 -9.14 8.37 11.14
C MET A 7 -7.74 8.06 10.59
N ASP A 8 -7.17 6.95 11.01
CA ASP A 8 -5.96 6.39 10.43
C ASP A 8 -6.27 5.37 9.30
N ALA A 9 -5.24 4.90 8.58
CA ALA A 9 -5.46 3.99 7.48
C ALA A 9 -5.91 2.60 7.95
N ASN A 10 -5.50 2.13 9.12
CA ASN A 10 -5.99 0.87 9.67
C ASN A 10 -7.52 0.91 9.87
N GLU A 11 -8.04 2.00 10.47
CA GLU A 11 -9.49 2.17 10.62
C GLU A 11 -10.18 2.32 9.26
N ALA A 12 -9.63 3.12 8.35
CA ALA A 12 -10.19 3.36 7.03
C ALA A 12 -10.33 2.05 6.22
N VAL A 13 -9.27 1.26 6.14
CA VAL A 13 -9.22 -0.03 5.43
C VAL A 13 -10.16 -1.06 6.08
N ALA A 14 -10.14 -1.16 7.42
CA ALA A 14 -11.03 -2.08 8.13
C ALA A 14 -12.51 -1.82 7.84
N ARG A 15 -12.94 -0.54 7.80
CA ARG A 15 -14.32 -0.15 7.48
C ARG A 15 -14.78 -0.63 6.11
N VAL A 16 -13.92 -0.56 5.11
CA VAL A 16 -14.22 -1.04 3.76
C VAL A 16 -14.20 -2.56 3.72
N THR A 17 -13.11 -3.16 4.22
CA THR A 17 -12.91 -4.61 4.20
C THR A 17 -14.04 -5.35 4.91
N TYR A 18 -14.54 -4.80 6.03
CA TYR A 18 -15.70 -5.37 6.74
C TYR A 18 -16.90 -5.58 5.81
N LYS A 19 -17.18 -4.61 4.95
CA LYS A 19 -18.37 -4.67 4.06
C LYS A 19 -18.29 -5.78 3.02
N PHE A 20 -17.09 -6.15 2.57
CA PHE A 20 -16.88 -7.21 1.59
C PHE A 20 -16.66 -8.60 2.20
N THR A 21 -16.36 -8.68 3.49
CA THR A 21 -15.89 -9.90 4.15
C THR A 21 -17.05 -10.63 4.84
N GLU A 22 -17.12 -11.95 4.69
CA GLU A 22 -18.04 -12.82 5.43
C GLU A 22 -17.29 -13.51 6.60
N LEU A 23 -16.00 -13.86 6.38
CA LEU A 23 -15.12 -14.44 7.41
C LEU A 23 -13.76 -13.72 7.40
N ALA A 24 -13.32 -13.28 8.58
CA ALA A 24 -11.98 -12.77 8.80
C ALA A 24 -11.15 -13.78 9.60
N GLY A 25 -10.08 -14.30 9.01
CA GLY A 25 -9.08 -15.09 9.72
C GLY A 25 -7.98 -14.14 10.20
N ILE A 26 -7.75 -14.07 11.50
CA ILE A 26 -6.83 -13.10 12.08
C ILE A 26 -5.76 -13.74 12.96
N TYR A 27 -4.60 -13.12 12.99
CA TYR A 27 -3.57 -13.28 14.00
C TYR A 27 -2.87 -11.94 14.19
N PRO A 28 -2.96 -11.32 15.38
CA PRO A 28 -2.50 -9.94 15.59
C PRO A 28 -1.00 -9.78 15.39
N ILE A 29 -0.60 -8.85 14.53
CA ILE A 29 0.80 -8.45 14.34
C ILE A 29 0.89 -6.93 14.12
N THR A 30 1.77 -6.25 14.88
CA THR A 30 2.05 -4.82 14.70
C THR A 30 2.76 -4.56 13.36
N PRO A 31 2.35 -3.55 12.55
CA PRO A 31 1.35 -2.50 12.82
C PRO A 31 -0.04 -2.78 12.20
N ALA A 32 -0.35 -4.01 11.82
CA ALA A 32 -1.61 -4.39 11.18
C ALA A 32 -2.74 -4.74 12.18
N SER A 33 -2.40 -5.07 13.43
CA SER A 33 -3.38 -5.48 14.47
C SER A 33 -4.60 -4.59 14.57
N PRO A 34 -4.52 -3.24 14.52
CA PRO A 34 -5.71 -2.40 14.66
C PRO A 34 -6.77 -2.61 13.57
N MET A 35 -6.40 -3.11 12.39
CA MET A 35 -7.39 -3.50 11.36
C MET A 35 -8.24 -4.68 11.84
N ALA A 36 -7.59 -5.74 12.34
CA ALA A 36 -8.26 -6.93 12.86
C ALA A 36 -9.15 -6.61 14.07
N GLU A 37 -8.60 -5.86 15.05
CA GLU A 37 -9.32 -5.38 16.22
C GLU A 37 -10.56 -4.57 15.83
N LYS A 38 -10.46 -3.72 14.81
CA LYS A 38 -11.59 -2.92 14.35
C LYS A 38 -12.69 -3.78 13.72
N ILE A 39 -12.33 -4.81 12.94
CA ILE A 39 -13.28 -5.78 12.37
C ILE A 39 -14.02 -6.51 13.49
N ASP A 40 -13.32 -6.95 14.52
CA ASP A 40 -13.91 -7.65 15.66
C ASP A 40 -14.88 -6.75 16.43
N VAL A 41 -14.50 -5.51 16.72
CA VAL A 41 -15.37 -4.51 17.36
C VAL A 41 -16.63 -4.25 16.52
N MET A 42 -16.51 -4.09 15.20
CA MET A 42 -17.65 -3.87 14.30
C MET A 42 -18.58 -5.07 14.32
N SER A 43 -18.04 -6.29 14.29
CA SER A 43 -18.82 -7.54 14.36
C SER A 43 -19.56 -7.66 15.70
N THR A 44 -18.86 -7.41 16.81
CA THR A 44 -19.44 -7.45 18.16
C THR A 44 -20.55 -6.42 18.33
N ASN A 45 -20.41 -5.23 17.76
CA ASN A 45 -21.42 -4.18 17.75
C ASN A 45 -22.61 -4.46 16.83
N GLY A 46 -22.59 -5.57 16.10
CA GLY A 46 -23.70 -5.98 15.24
C GLY A 46 -23.75 -5.30 13.88
N GLU A 47 -22.66 -4.69 13.43
CA GLU A 47 -22.61 -4.15 12.07
C GLU A 47 -22.79 -5.26 11.04
N ILE A 48 -23.43 -4.94 9.92
CA ILE A 48 -23.68 -5.89 8.83
C ILE A 48 -22.83 -5.54 7.60
N ASN A 49 -22.34 -6.60 6.93
CA ASN A 49 -21.64 -6.51 5.66
C ASN A 49 -22.61 -6.34 4.47
N PHE A 50 -22.13 -6.28 3.24
CA PHE A 50 -22.95 -6.19 2.03
C PHE A 50 -23.82 -7.43 1.75
N TRP A 51 -23.57 -8.53 2.47
CA TRP A 51 -24.31 -9.78 2.35
C TRP A 51 -25.43 -9.91 3.40
N GLY A 52 -25.64 -8.88 4.23
CA GLY A 52 -26.66 -8.85 5.28
C GLY A 52 -26.28 -9.62 6.55
N ASN A 53 -25.01 -9.97 6.74
CA ASN A 53 -24.53 -10.75 7.86
C ASN A 53 -23.45 -10.03 8.66
N LYS A 54 -23.27 -10.41 9.93
CA LYS A 54 -22.09 -10.04 10.70
C LYS A 54 -20.87 -10.78 10.15
N VAL A 55 -19.72 -10.16 10.16
CA VAL A 55 -18.47 -10.85 9.82
C VAL A 55 -18.11 -11.83 10.92
N LYS A 56 -17.88 -13.09 10.54
CA LYS A 56 -17.34 -14.09 11.49
C LYS A 56 -15.83 -13.82 11.64
N VAL A 57 -15.40 -13.46 12.83
CA VAL A 57 -14.00 -13.26 13.16
C VAL A 57 -13.46 -14.49 13.86
N VAL A 58 -12.33 -15.02 13.40
CA VAL A 58 -11.67 -16.19 13.99
C VAL A 58 -10.20 -15.88 14.18
N GLU A 59 -9.76 -15.83 15.43
CA GLU A 59 -8.35 -15.72 15.79
C GLU A 59 -7.70 -17.10 15.76
N MET A 60 -6.55 -17.17 15.07
CA MET A 60 -5.80 -18.40 14.85
C MET A 60 -4.52 -18.39 15.66
N GLU A 61 -3.77 -19.50 15.67
CA GLU A 61 -2.52 -19.65 16.42
C GLU A 61 -1.29 -19.08 15.70
N SER A 62 -1.45 -18.72 14.41
CA SER A 62 -0.39 -18.11 13.60
C SER A 62 -0.96 -17.50 12.32
N GLU A 63 -0.16 -16.69 11.64
CA GLU A 63 -0.51 -16.12 10.33
C GLU A 63 -0.68 -17.22 9.26
N ALA A 64 0.10 -18.31 9.34
CA ALA A 64 -0.08 -19.47 8.47
C ALA A 64 -1.45 -20.12 8.69
N GLY A 65 -1.92 -20.21 9.95
CA GLY A 65 -3.26 -20.66 10.30
C GLY A 65 -4.34 -19.71 9.79
N ALA A 66 -4.14 -18.39 9.94
CA ALA A 66 -5.08 -17.37 9.49
C ALA A 66 -5.33 -17.45 7.97
N ILE A 67 -4.27 -17.53 7.17
CA ILE A 67 -4.41 -17.64 5.71
C ILE A 67 -4.93 -19.01 5.28
N ALA A 68 -4.64 -20.10 6.02
CA ALA A 68 -5.19 -21.42 5.75
C ALA A 68 -6.71 -21.44 6.00
N LEU A 69 -7.20 -20.77 7.05
CA LEU A 69 -8.63 -20.57 7.30
C LEU A 69 -9.29 -19.77 6.16
N VAL A 70 -8.68 -18.67 5.73
CA VAL A 70 -9.14 -17.87 4.59
C VAL A 70 -9.23 -18.74 3.33
N HIS A 71 -8.20 -19.53 3.04
CA HIS A 71 -8.19 -20.45 1.90
C HIS A 71 -9.35 -21.47 1.97
N GLY A 72 -9.54 -22.12 3.12
CA GLY A 72 -10.63 -23.09 3.31
C GLY A 72 -12.02 -22.46 3.17
N ALA A 73 -12.21 -21.25 3.68
CA ALA A 73 -13.46 -20.51 3.55
C ALA A 73 -13.75 -20.14 2.08
N LEU A 74 -12.75 -19.67 1.34
CA LEU A 74 -12.88 -19.37 -0.08
C LEU A 74 -13.19 -20.62 -0.91
N GLN A 75 -12.66 -21.81 -0.56
CA GLN A 75 -13.01 -23.07 -1.18
C GLN A 75 -14.51 -23.40 -1.00
N SER A 76 -15.11 -22.94 0.09
CA SER A 76 -16.54 -23.10 0.39
C SER A 76 -17.41 -21.96 -0.17
N GLY A 77 -16.86 -21.06 -0.99
CA GLY A 77 -17.59 -19.93 -1.59
C GLY A 77 -17.85 -18.77 -0.65
N ILE A 78 -17.11 -18.67 0.46
CA ILE A 78 -17.24 -17.62 1.49
C ILE A 78 -16.13 -16.57 1.24
N LEU A 79 -16.51 -15.32 0.99
CA LEU A 79 -15.56 -14.23 0.81
C LEU A 79 -14.83 -13.94 2.12
N SER A 80 -13.50 -14.01 2.07
CA SER A 80 -12.70 -13.97 3.29
C SER A 80 -11.48 -13.05 3.13
N SER A 81 -11.06 -12.46 4.25
CA SER A 81 -9.95 -11.53 4.31
C SER A 81 -9.06 -11.79 5.53
N THR A 82 -7.83 -11.27 5.48
CA THR A 82 -6.90 -11.26 6.61
C THR A 82 -6.06 -9.98 6.60
N PHE A 83 -5.37 -9.74 7.73
CA PHE A 83 -4.56 -8.55 7.99
C PHE A 83 -3.21 -8.99 8.55
N THR A 84 -2.11 -8.49 7.99
CA THR A 84 -0.79 -8.96 8.40
C THR A 84 0.32 -7.94 8.11
N ALA A 85 1.54 -8.30 8.49
CA ALA A 85 2.77 -7.54 8.25
C ALA A 85 3.99 -8.45 8.42
N SER A 86 5.15 -8.06 7.85
CA SER A 86 6.46 -8.62 8.18
C SER A 86 6.54 -10.15 8.06
N GLN A 87 7.12 -10.81 9.06
CA GLN A 87 7.23 -12.28 9.10
C GLN A 87 5.87 -12.98 8.97
N GLY A 88 4.79 -12.36 9.46
CA GLY A 88 3.45 -12.91 9.30
C GLY A 88 3.06 -13.07 7.83
N LEU A 89 3.36 -12.06 7.00
CA LEU A 89 3.14 -12.17 5.57
C LEU A 89 4.01 -13.25 4.92
N LEU A 90 5.25 -13.43 5.38
CA LEU A 90 6.13 -14.49 4.88
C LEU A 90 5.60 -15.88 5.22
N LEU A 91 5.03 -16.07 6.41
CA LEU A 91 4.40 -17.33 6.80
C LEU A 91 3.17 -17.68 5.93
N MET A 92 2.59 -16.69 5.27
CA MET A 92 1.46 -16.90 4.35
C MET A 92 1.90 -17.35 2.94
N ILE A 93 3.17 -17.19 2.55
CA ILE A 93 3.65 -17.39 1.17
C ILE A 93 3.21 -18.73 0.56
N PRO A 94 3.33 -19.89 1.19
CA PRO A 94 2.89 -21.16 0.58
C PRO A 94 1.40 -21.15 0.21
N THR A 95 0.57 -20.55 1.05
CA THR A 95 -0.87 -20.44 0.79
C THR A 95 -1.21 -19.35 -0.21
N LEU A 96 -0.42 -18.27 -0.30
CA LEU A 96 -0.58 -17.25 -1.34
C LEU A 96 -0.39 -17.85 -2.75
N TYR A 97 0.61 -18.73 -2.94
CA TYR A 97 0.76 -19.48 -4.20
C TYR A 97 -0.48 -20.32 -4.51
N LYS A 98 -1.08 -20.97 -3.50
CA LYS A 98 -2.31 -21.75 -3.69
C LYS A 98 -3.49 -20.86 -4.05
N LEU A 99 -3.70 -19.77 -3.33
CA LEU A 99 -4.78 -18.81 -3.61
C LEU A 99 -4.71 -18.29 -5.06
N ALA A 100 -3.51 -17.93 -5.51
CA ALA A 100 -3.28 -17.47 -6.87
C ALA A 100 -3.45 -18.60 -7.90
N GLY A 101 -2.90 -19.79 -7.63
CA GLY A 101 -2.98 -20.96 -8.50
C GLY A 101 -4.40 -21.49 -8.67
N GLU A 102 -5.19 -21.46 -7.61
CA GLU A 102 -6.58 -21.92 -7.59
C GLU A 102 -7.58 -20.80 -7.96
N MET A 103 -7.09 -19.59 -8.20
CA MET A 103 -7.87 -18.43 -8.62
C MET A 103 -9.01 -18.12 -7.66
N LEU A 104 -8.65 -17.85 -6.39
CA LEU A 104 -9.58 -17.57 -5.32
C LEU A 104 -9.56 -16.09 -4.94
N PRO A 105 -10.72 -15.40 -4.92
CA PRO A 105 -10.81 -13.97 -4.67
C PRO A 105 -10.61 -13.64 -3.18
N ALA A 106 -9.38 -13.48 -2.77
CA ALA A 106 -9.00 -13.05 -1.42
C ALA A 106 -8.46 -11.62 -1.43
N VAL A 107 -8.64 -10.89 -0.34
CA VAL A 107 -7.91 -9.63 -0.10
C VAL A 107 -7.16 -9.72 1.22
N ILE A 108 -5.85 -9.56 1.13
CA ILE A 108 -4.93 -9.50 2.24
C ILE A 108 -4.51 -8.03 2.40
N ASN A 109 -4.88 -7.39 3.52
CA ASN A 109 -4.48 -6.03 3.79
C ASN A 109 -3.19 -6.03 4.63
N VAL A 110 -2.18 -5.32 4.14
CA VAL A 110 -0.82 -5.35 4.71
C VAL A 110 -0.39 -3.94 5.12
N ALA A 111 -0.14 -3.75 6.40
CA ALA A 111 0.60 -2.59 6.90
C ALA A 111 2.09 -2.93 6.82
N ALA A 112 2.72 -2.62 5.70
CA ALA A 112 4.04 -3.10 5.30
C ALA A 112 5.13 -2.77 6.33
N ARG A 113 5.91 -3.77 6.71
CA ARG A 113 6.89 -3.70 7.80
C ARG A 113 8.17 -4.43 7.45
N SER A 114 9.29 -3.92 7.98
CA SER A 114 10.63 -4.53 7.90
C SER A 114 10.61 -6.00 8.31
N LEU A 115 11.45 -6.79 7.65
CA LEU A 115 11.72 -8.16 8.06
C LEU A 115 12.79 -8.20 9.16
N SER A 116 12.71 -9.18 10.04
CA SER A 116 13.78 -9.48 10.98
C SER A 116 14.94 -10.11 10.22
N THR A 117 16.08 -9.42 10.19
CA THR A 117 17.30 -9.84 9.53
C THR A 117 18.45 -9.89 10.54
N HIS A 118 19.43 -8.98 10.46
CA HIS A 118 20.47 -8.81 11.47
C HIS A 118 19.92 -8.29 12.81
N SER A 119 18.75 -7.65 12.77
CA SER A 119 18.04 -7.14 13.95
C SER A 119 16.54 -7.11 13.67
N LEU A 120 15.74 -7.08 14.72
CA LEU A 120 14.31 -6.87 14.65
C LEU A 120 14.02 -5.38 14.55
N SER A 121 13.20 -4.99 13.57
CA SER A 121 12.53 -3.69 13.56
C SER A 121 11.02 -3.86 13.38
N ILE A 122 10.25 -3.12 14.15
CA ILE A 122 8.78 -3.11 14.03
C ILE A 122 8.28 -2.05 13.04
N PHE A 123 9.18 -1.18 12.55
CA PHE A 123 8.82 -0.04 11.71
C PHE A 123 8.69 -0.42 10.22
N GLY A 124 8.04 0.46 9.47
CA GLY A 124 7.62 0.18 8.11
C GLY A 124 8.72 0.27 7.07
N ASP A 125 8.71 -0.66 6.15
CA ASP A 125 9.28 -0.63 4.81
C ASP A 125 8.59 -1.67 3.92
N HIS A 126 9.12 -1.95 2.72
CA HIS A 126 8.47 -2.83 1.76
C HIS A 126 9.14 -4.21 1.62
N GLN A 127 10.01 -4.61 2.54
CA GLN A 127 10.71 -5.90 2.45
C GLN A 127 9.75 -7.08 2.43
N ASP A 128 8.70 -7.04 3.25
CA ASP A 128 7.69 -8.09 3.37
C ASP A 128 6.85 -8.23 2.10
N VAL A 129 6.32 -7.12 1.57
CA VAL A 129 5.49 -7.16 0.34
C VAL A 129 6.32 -7.54 -0.88
N TYR A 130 7.56 -7.07 -0.99
CA TYR A 130 8.44 -7.50 -2.08
C TYR A 130 8.79 -8.99 -2.05
N ALA A 131 8.89 -9.60 -0.86
CA ALA A 131 9.10 -11.04 -0.74
C ALA A 131 7.95 -11.87 -1.32
N THR A 132 6.74 -11.31 -1.43
CA THR A 132 5.56 -11.99 -1.97
C THR A 132 5.31 -11.74 -3.45
N ARG A 133 6.06 -10.86 -4.11
CA ARG A 133 5.83 -10.41 -5.49
C ARG A 133 5.77 -11.51 -6.55
N GLN A 134 6.36 -12.67 -6.27
CA GLN A 134 6.42 -13.81 -7.18
C GLN A 134 5.32 -14.86 -6.94
N THR A 135 4.46 -14.68 -5.94
CA THR A 135 3.43 -15.67 -5.56
C THR A 135 2.23 -15.72 -6.51
N GLY A 136 2.12 -14.75 -7.40
CA GLY A 136 0.97 -14.59 -8.30
C GLY A 136 -0.19 -13.79 -7.71
N VAL A 137 -0.07 -13.24 -6.49
CA VAL A 137 -1.07 -12.31 -5.96
C VAL A 137 -0.95 -10.95 -6.65
N CYS A 138 -2.07 -10.33 -6.97
CA CYS A 138 -2.09 -8.93 -7.43
C CYS A 138 -1.72 -8.00 -6.29
N MET A 139 -1.04 -6.89 -6.58
CA MET A 139 -0.52 -6.01 -5.54
C MET A 139 -0.88 -4.55 -5.81
N LEU A 140 -1.65 -3.95 -4.89
CA LEU A 140 -2.06 -2.53 -4.92
C LEU A 140 -1.39 -1.77 -3.78
N SER A 141 -0.72 -0.66 -4.10
CA SER A 141 -0.05 0.26 -3.18
C SER A 141 -0.90 1.50 -2.92
N SER A 142 -0.85 2.00 -1.69
CA SER A 142 -1.46 3.27 -1.30
C SER A 142 -0.45 4.20 -0.65
N SER A 143 -0.52 5.50 -0.95
CA SER A 143 0.43 6.50 -0.46
C SER A 143 -0.11 7.37 0.67
N SER A 144 -1.39 7.31 0.97
CA SER A 144 -2.05 8.11 2.01
C SER A 144 -3.20 7.35 2.67
N VAL A 145 -3.71 7.88 3.78
CA VAL A 145 -4.90 7.34 4.46
C VAL A 145 -6.12 7.32 3.55
N GLU A 146 -6.34 8.39 2.79
CA GLU A 146 -7.48 8.48 1.86
C GLU A 146 -7.32 7.52 0.67
N GLU A 147 -6.10 7.38 0.13
CA GLU A 147 -5.83 6.37 -0.91
C GLU A 147 -6.04 4.95 -0.38
N ALA A 148 -5.58 4.64 0.85
CA ALA A 148 -5.77 3.33 1.45
C ALA A 148 -7.26 2.98 1.60
N TYR A 149 -8.08 3.97 1.97
CA TYR A 149 -9.54 3.82 2.06
C TYR A 149 -10.17 3.45 0.70
N HIS A 150 -9.74 4.11 -0.36
CA HIS A 150 -10.28 3.90 -1.72
C HIS A 150 -9.71 2.63 -2.38
N MET A 151 -8.40 2.38 -2.22
CA MET A 151 -7.75 1.20 -2.81
C MET A 151 -8.20 -0.10 -2.17
N ALA A 152 -8.61 -0.10 -0.89
CA ALA A 152 -9.25 -1.24 -0.27
C ALA A 152 -10.52 -1.66 -1.03
N ALA A 153 -11.38 -0.70 -1.41
CA ALA A 153 -12.57 -0.98 -2.21
C ALA A 153 -12.21 -1.51 -3.60
N ILE A 154 -11.23 -0.90 -4.27
CA ILE A 154 -10.75 -1.32 -5.58
C ILE A 154 -10.20 -2.75 -5.52
N ALA A 155 -9.41 -3.09 -4.48
CA ALA A 155 -8.87 -4.43 -4.29
C ALA A 155 -9.97 -5.49 -4.19
N HIS A 156 -10.99 -5.27 -3.35
CA HIS A 156 -12.10 -6.20 -3.20
C HIS A 156 -12.94 -6.36 -4.48
N LEU A 157 -13.31 -5.25 -5.12
CA LEU A 157 -14.06 -5.26 -6.37
C LEU A 157 -13.29 -5.98 -7.49
N SER A 158 -12.00 -5.69 -7.60
CA SER A 158 -11.12 -6.30 -8.63
C SER A 158 -10.89 -7.78 -8.36
N SER A 159 -10.69 -8.17 -7.10
CA SER A 159 -10.50 -9.56 -6.69
C SER A 159 -11.73 -10.42 -7.05
N ILE A 160 -12.92 -9.96 -6.72
CA ILE A 160 -14.18 -10.65 -7.07
C ILE A 160 -14.30 -10.79 -8.58
N LYS A 161 -14.03 -9.72 -9.35
CA LYS A 161 -14.20 -9.71 -10.81
C LYS A 161 -13.18 -10.56 -11.54
N SER A 162 -11.91 -10.50 -11.14
CA SER A 162 -10.81 -11.21 -11.78
C SER A 162 -10.66 -12.66 -11.30
N SER A 163 -11.28 -13.01 -10.17
CA SER A 163 -11.03 -14.26 -9.43
C SER A 163 -9.57 -14.43 -8.97
N LEU A 164 -8.80 -13.35 -8.84
CA LEU A 164 -7.43 -13.38 -8.36
C LEU A 164 -7.34 -12.81 -6.93
N PRO A 165 -6.41 -13.33 -6.11
CA PRO A 165 -6.16 -12.75 -4.80
C PRO A 165 -5.38 -11.43 -4.93
N PHE A 166 -5.64 -10.50 -4.00
CA PHE A 166 -4.99 -9.20 -3.93
C PHE A 166 -4.30 -9.00 -2.59
N ILE A 167 -3.09 -8.48 -2.61
CA ILE A 167 -2.47 -7.77 -1.50
C ILE A 167 -2.71 -6.28 -1.73
N HIS A 168 -3.45 -5.65 -0.81
CA HIS A 168 -3.53 -4.21 -0.69
C HIS A 168 -2.59 -3.78 0.44
N PHE A 169 -1.60 -2.94 0.15
CA PHE A 169 -0.60 -2.55 1.12
C PHE A 169 -0.36 -1.05 1.18
N PHE A 170 0.04 -0.61 2.34
CA PHE A 170 0.42 0.76 2.67
C PHE A 170 1.50 0.73 3.76
N ASP A 171 2.22 1.82 3.91
CA ASP A 171 3.37 1.88 4.81
C ASP A 171 2.96 1.74 6.28
N GLY A 172 3.56 0.77 6.96
CA GLY A 172 3.42 0.59 8.39
C GLY A 172 3.91 1.82 9.17
N PHE A 173 3.20 2.20 10.21
CA PHE A 173 3.34 3.41 11.02
C PHE A 173 3.17 4.72 10.25
N ARG A 174 3.79 4.89 9.09
CA ARG A 174 3.70 6.12 8.28
C ARG A 174 2.28 6.38 7.77
N THR A 175 1.62 5.38 7.21
CA THR A 175 0.25 5.49 6.72
C THR A 175 -0.72 4.78 7.66
N SER A 176 -0.33 3.61 8.18
CA SER A 176 -1.22 2.77 8.98
C SER A 176 -1.71 3.44 10.27
N HIS A 177 -0.87 4.26 10.90
CA HIS A 177 -1.16 4.98 12.15
C HIS A 177 -1.22 6.50 12.00
N GLU A 178 -1.00 7.02 10.80
CA GLU A 178 -1.16 8.44 10.52
C GLU A 178 -2.62 8.83 10.56
N ILE A 179 -2.97 9.81 11.39
CA ILE A 179 -4.34 10.33 11.46
C ILE A 179 -4.49 11.47 10.45
N ASN A 180 -5.49 11.34 9.61
CA ASN A 180 -5.88 12.36 8.64
C ASN A 180 -7.39 12.60 8.66
N LYS A 181 -7.79 13.81 8.31
CA LYS A 181 -9.18 14.11 7.96
C LYS A 181 -9.40 13.76 6.50
N ILE A 182 -10.14 12.69 6.24
CA ILE A 182 -10.45 12.18 4.91
C ILE A 182 -11.93 12.32 4.58
N LYS A 183 -12.24 12.31 3.30
CA LYS A 183 -13.62 12.30 2.81
C LYS A 183 -14.16 10.87 2.86
N GLU A 184 -15.29 10.67 3.53
CA GLU A 184 -15.93 9.36 3.54
C GLU A 184 -16.49 9.02 2.14
N ILE A 185 -16.26 7.79 1.69
CA ILE A 185 -16.89 7.24 0.49
C ILE A 185 -18.29 6.75 0.81
N ASP A 186 -19.21 6.93 -0.13
CA ASP A 186 -20.54 6.35 -0.03
C ASP A 186 -20.47 4.85 -0.32
N LEU A 187 -20.48 4.04 0.73
CA LEU A 187 -20.35 2.59 0.63
C LEU A 187 -21.51 1.92 -0.12
N SER A 188 -22.71 2.54 -0.15
CA SER A 188 -23.83 2.00 -0.95
C SER A 188 -23.56 2.10 -2.45
N LYS A 189 -22.84 3.14 -2.88
CA LYS A 189 -22.38 3.26 -4.27
C LYS A 189 -21.26 2.26 -4.59
N VAL A 190 -20.41 1.96 -3.63
CA VAL A 190 -19.38 0.93 -3.77
C VAL A 190 -20.00 -0.45 -3.91
N GLU A 191 -20.99 -0.78 -3.07
CA GLU A 191 -21.77 -2.02 -3.17
C GLU A 191 -22.41 -2.22 -4.55
N ALA A 192 -22.96 -1.17 -5.12
CA ALA A 192 -23.58 -1.19 -6.46
C ALA A 192 -22.57 -1.50 -7.59
N LEU A 193 -21.26 -1.39 -7.34
CA LEU A 193 -20.20 -1.74 -8.30
C LEU A 193 -19.84 -3.21 -8.31
N ILE A 194 -20.33 -4.00 -7.36
CA ILE A 194 -20.01 -5.44 -7.25
C ILE A 194 -20.53 -6.17 -8.49
N ASP A 195 -19.64 -6.91 -9.15
CA ASP A 195 -20.01 -7.79 -10.26
C ASP A 195 -20.71 -9.05 -9.72
N LYS A 196 -22.05 -8.99 -9.72
CA LYS A 196 -22.88 -10.08 -9.21
C LYS A 196 -22.71 -11.38 -9.98
N LYS A 197 -22.40 -11.32 -11.29
CA LYS A 197 -22.17 -12.52 -12.11
C LYS A 197 -20.85 -13.20 -11.74
N ALA A 198 -19.78 -12.40 -11.53
CA ALA A 198 -18.49 -12.93 -11.09
C ALA A 198 -18.60 -13.54 -9.69
N LEU A 199 -19.29 -12.87 -8.78
CA LEU A 199 -19.57 -13.39 -7.43
C LEU A 199 -20.35 -14.70 -7.48
N GLN A 200 -21.39 -14.77 -8.33
CA GLN A 200 -22.18 -16.00 -8.50
C GLN A 200 -21.31 -17.15 -9.04
N LYS A 201 -20.49 -16.90 -10.07
CA LYS A 201 -19.54 -17.89 -10.59
C LYS A 201 -18.56 -18.37 -9.53
N PHE A 202 -18.06 -17.50 -8.67
CA PHE A 202 -17.21 -17.87 -7.54
C PHE A 202 -17.95 -18.82 -6.58
N ARG A 203 -19.16 -18.49 -6.19
CA ARG A 203 -19.99 -19.33 -5.28
C ARG A 203 -20.41 -20.67 -5.92
N GLU A 204 -20.69 -20.69 -7.21
CA GLU A 204 -21.01 -21.93 -7.96
C GLU A 204 -19.82 -22.87 -8.03
N ARG A 205 -18.60 -22.37 -8.00
CA ARG A 205 -17.37 -23.20 -7.91
C ARG A 205 -17.07 -23.73 -6.51
N ALA A 206 -17.87 -23.39 -5.50
CA ALA A 206 -17.66 -23.85 -4.14
C ALA A 206 -17.66 -25.36 -4.04
N MET A 207 -16.74 -25.89 -3.24
CA MET A 207 -16.70 -27.32 -2.91
C MET A 207 -17.83 -27.64 -1.95
N ASN A 208 -18.78 -28.43 -2.39
CA ASN A 208 -19.90 -28.90 -1.58
C ASN A 208 -20.43 -30.27 -2.08
N ASN A 209 -21.34 -30.89 -1.33
CA ASN A 209 -21.86 -32.20 -1.65
C ASN A 209 -22.74 -32.26 -2.90
N THR A 210 -23.27 -31.11 -3.34
CA THR A 210 -24.08 -31.04 -4.59
C THR A 210 -23.23 -30.68 -5.80
N ASN A 211 -22.02 -30.18 -5.58
CA ASN A 211 -21.03 -29.87 -6.62
C ASN A 211 -19.65 -30.40 -6.17
N PRO A 212 -19.45 -31.72 -6.18
CA PRO A 212 -18.18 -32.31 -5.73
C PRO A 212 -17.10 -32.02 -6.77
N THR A 213 -16.12 -31.21 -6.37
CA THR A 213 -14.94 -30.88 -7.17
C THR A 213 -13.69 -31.13 -6.36
N THR A 214 -12.60 -31.47 -7.03
CA THR A 214 -11.27 -31.56 -6.43
C THR A 214 -10.41 -30.41 -6.91
N ARG A 215 -9.59 -29.85 -6.00
CA ARG A 215 -8.61 -28.82 -6.30
C ARG A 215 -7.30 -29.11 -5.57
N GLY A 216 -6.19 -28.59 -6.08
CA GLY A 216 -4.89 -28.77 -5.46
C GLY A 216 -4.42 -30.24 -5.49
N THR A 217 -4.82 -30.99 -6.48
CA THR A 217 -4.33 -32.35 -6.75
C THR A 217 -2.90 -32.34 -7.29
N ALA A 218 -2.26 -33.51 -7.32
CA ALA A 218 -0.98 -33.67 -7.98
C ALA A 218 -1.14 -33.69 -9.49
N GLU A 219 -0.28 -32.98 -10.18
CA GLU A 219 -0.13 -33.01 -11.65
C GLU A 219 1.30 -33.45 -11.99
N ASN A 220 1.45 -34.18 -13.08
CA ASN A 220 2.75 -34.58 -13.59
C ASN A 220 3.29 -33.53 -14.60
N ASP A 221 4.49 -33.77 -15.09
CA ASP A 221 5.20 -32.92 -16.03
C ASP A 221 4.49 -32.74 -17.38
N ASP A 222 3.61 -33.65 -17.74
CA ASP A 222 2.82 -33.63 -18.99
C ASP A 222 1.77 -32.49 -19.03
N ILE A 223 1.23 -32.04 -17.87
CA ILE A 223 0.17 -31.06 -17.83
C ILE A 223 0.48 -29.84 -16.92
N TYR A 224 1.36 -29.94 -15.92
CA TYR A 224 1.61 -28.89 -14.92
C TYR A 224 2.02 -27.56 -15.55
N PHE A 225 2.95 -27.60 -16.51
CA PHE A 225 3.45 -26.39 -17.15
C PHE A 225 2.33 -25.72 -17.98
N GLN A 226 1.57 -26.48 -18.75
CA GLN A 226 0.46 -25.95 -19.53
C GLN A 226 -0.61 -25.30 -18.65
N ASN A 227 -0.98 -25.94 -17.53
CA ASN A 227 -1.94 -25.40 -16.57
C ASN A 227 -1.42 -24.15 -15.86
N THR A 228 -0.10 -24.02 -15.72
CA THR A 228 0.52 -22.79 -15.22
C THR A 228 0.36 -21.65 -16.21
N GLU A 229 0.61 -21.88 -17.50
CA GLU A 229 0.56 -20.86 -18.55
C GLU A 229 -0.87 -20.40 -18.87
N VAL A 230 -1.87 -21.24 -18.74
CA VAL A 230 -3.27 -20.89 -19.04
C VAL A 230 -3.80 -19.73 -18.17
N ARG A 231 -3.14 -19.44 -17.05
CA ARG A 231 -3.51 -18.33 -16.15
C ARG A 231 -3.05 -16.96 -16.63
N ASN A 232 -2.15 -16.90 -17.64
CA ASN A 232 -1.59 -15.63 -18.11
C ASN A 232 -2.68 -14.63 -18.53
N GLN A 233 -3.73 -15.09 -19.22
CA GLN A 233 -4.85 -14.24 -19.64
C GLN A 233 -5.54 -13.53 -18.48
N TYR A 234 -5.68 -14.20 -17.33
CA TYR A 234 -6.34 -13.58 -16.17
C TYR A 234 -5.52 -12.43 -15.58
N TYR A 235 -4.18 -12.49 -15.66
CA TYR A 235 -3.31 -11.40 -15.23
C TYR A 235 -3.32 -10.22 -16.22
N GLU A 236 -3.43 -10.49 -17.53
CA GLU A 236 -3.64 -9.46 -18.54
C GLU A 236 -4.99 -8.76 -18.33
N ASP A 237 -6.07 -9.52 -18.17
CA ASP A 237 -7.40 -8.99 -17.90
C ASP A 237 -7.46 -8.21 -16.59
N ALA A 238 -6.69 -8.60 -15.56
CA ALA A 238 -6.68 -7.94 -14.25
C ALA A 238 -6.24 -6.48 -14.34
N ILE A 239 -5.34 -6.12 -15.26
CA ILE A 239 -4.89 -4.73 -15.46
C ILE A 239 -6.09 -3.86 -15.87
N ALA A 240 -6.84 -4.30 -16.88
CA ALA A 240 -8.01 -3.58 -17.36
C ALA A 240 -9.15 -3.54 -16.31
N ILE A 241 -9.33 -4.63 -15.55
CA ILE A 241 -10.31 -4.71 -14.47
C ILE A 241 -9.99 -3.70 -13.35
N VAL A 242 -8.74 -3.63 -12.91
CA VAL A 242 -8.30 -2.69 -11.88
C VAL A 242 -8.49 -1.24 -12.36
N GLU A 243 -8.07 -0.93 -13.59
CA GLU A 243 -8.24 0.39 -14.17
C GLU A 243 -9.72 0.79 -14.29
N ASP A 244 -10.60 -0.13 -14.67
CA ASP A 244 -12.06 0.12 -14.74
C ASP A 244 -12.62 0.43 -13.35
N TYR A 245 -12.25 -0.32 -12.32
CA TYR A 245 -12.69 -0.03 -10.95
C TYR A 245 -12.07 1.25 -10.39
N MET A 246 -10.82 1.57 -10.72
CA MET A 246 -10.25 2.88 -10.42
C MET A 246 -11.10 4.00 -11.03
N ASN A 247 -11.46 3.88 -12.31
CA ASN A 247 -12.31 4.85 -13.01
C ASN A 247 -13.72 4.97 -12.37
N LYS A 248 -14.32 3.87 -11.93
CA LYS A 248 -15.62 3.88 -11.23
C LYS A 248 -15.54 4.55 -9.87
N ILE A 249 -14.50 4.26 -9.09
CA ILE A 249 -14.23 4.90 -7.79
C ILE A 249 -13.91 6.38 -7.97
N ASN A 250 -13.13 6.76 -8.98
CA ASN A 250 -12.86 8.16 -9.32
C ASN A 250 -14.14 8.98 -9.54
N LYS A 251 -15.16 8.39 -10.19
CA LYS A 251 -16.47 9.04 -10.38
C LYS A 251 -17.19 9.33 -9.05
N ILE A 252 -17.02 8.46 -8.06
CA ILE A 252 -17.64 8.60 -6.73
C ILE A 252 -16.85 9.60 -5.87
N THR A 253 -15.52 9.51 -5.87
CA THR A 253 -14.64 10.26 -4.96
C THR A 253 -14.21 11.61 -5.50
N LYS A 254 -14.18 11.76 -6.82
CA LYS A 254 -13.60 12.89 -7.57
C LYS A 254 -12.06 12.88 -7.57
N GLU A 255 -11.48 11.73 -7.33
CA GLU A 255 -10.05 11.48 -7.48
C GLU A 255 -9.70 11.08 -8.92
N ASN A 256 -8.42 10.80 -9.19
CA ASN A 256 -7.92 10.41 -10.53
C ASN A 256 -6.93 9.24 -10.40
N TYR A 257 -7.38 8.14 -9.82
CA TYR A 257 -6.54 6.94 -9.70
C TYR A 257 -6.37 6.23 -11.05
N LYS A 258 -5.14 5.79 -11.30
CA LYS A 258 -4.73 4.95 -12.43
C LYS A 258 -3.73 3.91 -11.93
N PRO A 259 -3.43 2.84 -12.68
CA PRO A 259 -2.36 1.90 -12.34
C PRO A 259 -1.02 2.60 -12.06
N PHE A 260 -0.72 3.62 -12.86
CA PHE A 260 0.38 4.57 -12.67
C PHE A 260 -0.14 5.99 -12.81
N ASN A 261 0.19 6.87 -11.89
CA ASN A 261 -0.18 8.28 -11.97
C ASN A 261 1.05 9.16 -12.17
N TYR A 262 1.04 10.00 -13.18
CA TYR A 262 2.05 11.04 -13.35
C TYR A 262 1.66 12.30 -12.58
N TYR A 263 2.65 12.94 -11.94
CA TYR A 263 2.52 14.21 -11.26
C TYR A 263 3.73 15.10 -11.58
N GLY A 264 3.51 16.35 -11.97
CA GLY A 264 4.57 17.34 -12.20
C GLY A 264 4.52 17.97 -13.59
N SER A 265 5.68 18.40 -14.10
CA SER A 265 5.79 19.12 -15.37
C SER A 265 5.62 18.18 -16.57
N GLU A 266 4.74 18.48 -17.51
CA GLU A 266 4.63 17.76 -18.78
C GLU A 266 5.89 17.84 -19.66
N LYS A 267 6.78 18.81 -19.36
CA LYS A 267 8.08 19.00 -20.01
C LYS A 267 9.24 18.50 -19.17
N ALA A 268 8.97 17.58 -18.22
CA ALA A 268 10.00 17.01 -17.36
C ALA A 268 11.04 16.24 -18.18
N LYS A 269 12.30 16.42 -17.85
CA LYS A 269 13.42 15.63 -18.37
C LYS A 269 13.89 14.59 -17.38
N GLU A 270 13.71 14.86 -16.09
CA GLU A 270 14.04 14.00 -14.97
C GLU A 270 12.78 13.68 -14.17
N ILE A 271 12.56 12.41 -13.90
CA ILE A 271 11.45 11.97 -13.04
C ILE A 271 11.92 10.97 -11.98
N ILE A 272 11.14 10.87 -10.91
CA ILE A 272 11.25 9.78 -9.93
C ILE A 272 10.09 8.81 -10.16
N ILE A 273 10.32 7.50 -10.00
CA ILE A 273 9.28 6.48 -9.92
C ILE A 273 9.33 5.88 -8.52
N ALA A 274 8.20 5.87 -7.83
CA ALA A 274 8.10 5.37 -6.45
C ALA A 274 6.70 4.88 -6.11
N MET A 275 6.55 4.18 -4.99
CA MET A 275 5.27 3.79 -4.41
C MET A 275 5.25 4.01 -2.89
N GLY A 276 4.05 4.02 -2.30
CA GLY A 276 3.86 4.22 -0.87
C GLY A 276 3.95 5.70 -0.43
N SER A 277 4.10 5.92 0.84
CA SER A 277 3.96 7.24 1.48
C SER A 277 4.97 8.29 1.02
N VAL A 278 6.14 7.88 0.52
CA VAL A 278 7.15 8.80 -0.01
C VAL A 278 6.63 9.64 -1.18
N CYS A 279 5.64 9.14 -1.91
CA CYS A 279 5.07 9.85 -3.06
C CYS A 279 4.54 11.24 -2.66
N GLN A 280 3.95 11.38 -1.48
CA GLN A 280 3.47 12.68 -1.00
C GLN A 280 4.62 13.68 -0.75
N CYS A 281 5.73 13.22 -0.18
CA CYS A 281 6.93 14.04 0.01
C CYS A 281 7.55 14.43 -1.33
N ILE A 282 7.53 13.51 -2.31
CA ILE A 282 8.02 13.79 -3.67
C ILE A 282 7.12 14.81 -4.35
N GLU A 283 5.80 14.70 -4.26
CA GLU A 283 4.83 15.67 -4.83
C GLU A 283 5.10 17.10 -4.34
N GLU A 284 5.25 17.30 -3.01
CA GLU A 284 5.57 18.62 -2.44
C GLU A 284 6.92 19.14 -2.92
N THR A 285 7.91 18.24 -3.04
CA THR A 285 9.24 18.61 -3.55
C THR A 285 9.18 18.98 -5.03
N VAL A 286 8.40 18.25 -5.85
CA VAL A 286 8.17 18.53 -7.27
C VAL A 286 7.54 19.90 -7.46
N ASP A 287 6.50 20.23 -6.69
CA ASP A 287 5.88 21.56 -6.73
C ASP A 287 6.93 22.66 -6.52
N LYS A 288 7.68 22.56 -5.42
CA LYS A 288 8.70 23.54 -5.07
C LYS A 288 9.79 23.67 -6.12
N LEU A 289 10.26 22.54 -6.68
CA LEU A 289 11.29 22.55 -7.71
C LEU A 289 10.77 23.12 -9.04
N ASN A 290 9.51 22.79 -9.41
CA ASN A 290 8.91 23.33 -10.63
C ASN A 290 8.63 24.84 -10.52
N ASP A 291 8.27 25.34 -9.34
CA ASP A 291 8.18 26.79 -9.05
C ASP A 291 9.55 27.49 -9.23
N GLN A 292 10.66 26.76 -9.00
CA GLN A 292 12.02 27.21 -9.23
C GLN A 292 12.50 26.98 -10.67
N GLY A 293 11.65 26.45 -11.57
CA GLY A 293 11.96 26.26 -12.99
C GLY A 293 12.64 24.93 -13.36
N TYR A 294 12.67 23.94 -12.45
CA TYR A 294 13.37 22.67 -12.66
C TYR A 294 12.75 21.75 -13.73
N LYS A 295 11.45 21.72 -13.91
CA LYS A 295 10.71 20.82 -14.81
C LYS A 295 10.96 19.35 -14.51
N VAL A 296 10.56 18.92 -13.34
CA VAL A 296 10.67 17.56 -12.85
C VAL A 296 9.29 16.95 -12.60
N GLY A 297 9.23 15.62 -12.41
CA GLY A 297 7.98 14.93 -12.13
C GLY A 297 8.16 13.62 -11.38
N LEU A 298 7.04 13.03 -10.99
CA LEU A 298 6.89 11.76 -10.27
C LEU A 298 5.96 10.84 -11.06
N VAL A 299 6.30 9.56 -11.16
CA VAL A 299 5.33 8.50 -11.45
C VAL A 299 5.07 7.74 -10.16
N LYS A 300 3.83 7.78 -9.70
CA LYS A 300 3.32 7.05 -8.55
C LYS A 300 2.80 5.69 -9.01
N VAL A 301 3.27 4.60 -8.40
CA VAL A 301 2.84 3.24 -8.70
C VAL A 301 1.72 2.84 -7.75
N HIS A 302 0.53 2.55 -8.28
CA HIS A 302 -0.59 1.97 -7.53
C HIS A 302 -0.72 0.47 -7.78
N LEU A 303 -0.74 0.03 -9.06
CA LEU A 303 -0.76 -1.38 -9.40
C LEU A 303 0.68 -1.87 -9.65
N TYR A 304 1.24 -2.55 -8.65
CA TYR A 304 2.60 -3.09 -8.76
C TYR A 304 2.62 -4.49 -9.41
N ARG A 305 1.59 -5.31 -9.15
CA ARG A 305 1.41 -6.62 -9.81
C ARG A 305 -0.07 -6.80 -10.21
N PRO A 306 -0.37 -7.24 -11.44
CA PRO A 306 0.58 -7.40 -12.56
C PRO A 306 1.21 -6.07 -12.98
N PHE A 307 2.49 -6.11 -13.40
CA PHE A 307 3.22 -4.91 -13.82
C PHE A 307 2.96 -4.66 -15.32
N SER A 308 2.28 -3.57 -15.63
CA SER A 308 1.99 -3.21 -17.03
C SER A 308 3.02 -2.24 -17.59
N VAL A 309 3.85 -2.72 -18.52
CA VAL A 309 4.82 -1.88 -19.25
C VAL A 309 4.09 -0.82 -20.06
N GLU A 310 3.01 -1.19 -20.75
CA GLU A 310 2.19 -0.28 -21.56
C GLU A 310 1.65 0.89 -20.71
N LYS A 311 1.00 0.59 -19.59
CA LYS A 311 0.43 1.61 -18.70
C LYS A 311 1.49 2.51 -18.05
N LEU A 312 2.68 2.00 -17.82
CA LEU A 312 3.80 2.82 -17.35
C LEU A 312 4.26 3.79 -18.45
N LEU A 313 4.44 3.30 -19.69
CA LEU A 313 4.88 4.13 -20.82
C LEU A 313 3.84 5.20 -21.21
N GLU A 314 2.54 4.91 -21.09
CA GLU A 314 1.45 5.87 -21.35
C GLU A 314 1.54 7.14 -20.50
N VAL A 315 2.03 7.04 -19.26
CA VAL A 315 2.05 8.17 -18.32
C VAL A 315 3.36 8.92 -18.30
N ILE A 316 4.45 8.35 -18.81
CA ILE A 316 5.76 9.01 -18.84
C ILE A 316 5.77 10.09 -19.94
N PRO A 317 6.03 11.37 -19.61
CA PRO A 317 6.16 12.42 -20.63
C PRO A 317 7.24 12.11 -21.66
N LYS A 318 6.95 12.36 -22.94
CA LYS A 318 7.88 12.08 -24.06
C LYS A 318 9.23 12.83 -23.96
N THR A 319 9.29 13.85 -23.11
CA THR A 319 10.51 14.65 -22.88
C THR A 319 11.46 14.03 -21.87
N VAL A 320 11.06 12.98 -21.17
CA VAL A 320 11.84 12.32 -20.12
C VAL A 320 13.07 11.62 -20.71
N GLN A 321 14.20 11.88 -20.12
CA GLN A 321 15.50 11.33 -20.50
C GLN A 321 16.15 10.49 -19.40
N LYS A 322 15.79 10.78 -18.14
CA LYS A 322 16.40 10.16 -16.97
C LYS A 322 15.37 9.86 -15.90
N VAL A 323 15.50 8.70 -15.33
CA VAL A 323 14.59 8.17 -14.28
C VAL A 323 15.41 7.73 -13.07
N ALA A 324 15.02 8.14 -11.88
CA ALA A 324 15.44 7.52 -10.63
C ALA A 324 14.29 6.70 -10.05
N VAL A 325 14.56 5.44 -9.74
CA VAL A 325 13.58 4.58 -9.06
C VAL A 325 13.93 4.51 -7.58
N LEU A 326 12.97 4.79 -6.72
CA LEU A 326 13.14 4.72 -5.29
C LEU A 326 12.44 3.48 -4.72
N ASP A 327 13.24 2.58 -4.17
CA ASP A 327 12.78 1.37 -3.49
C ASP A 327 12.93 1.49 -1.97
N ARG A 328 11.86 1.18 -1.24
CA ARG A 328 11.86 1.15 0.23
C ARG A 328 12.22 -0.24 0.75
N THR A 329 13.29 -0.79 0.22
CA THR A 329 13.78 -2.13 0.54
C THR A 329 15.27 -2.25 0.29
N LYS A 330 15.87 -3.32 0.78
CA LYS A 330 17.19 -3.81 0.42
C LYS A 330 17.11 -5.29 0.09
N GLU A 331 17.25 -5.62 -1.19
CA GLU A 331 17.40 -7.02 -1.62
C GLU A 331 18.88 -7.39 -1.66
N ALA A 332 19.34 -8.05 -0.60
CA ALA A 332 20.75 -8.42 -0.44
C ALA A 332 21.19 -9.41 -1.52
N GLY A 333 22.29 -9.10 -2.21
CA GLY A 333 22.85 -9.95 -3.27
C GLY A 333 22.22 -9.76 -4.65
N SER A 334 21.17 -8.94 -4.77
CA SER A 334 20.58 -8.59 -6.07
C SER A 334 21.40 -7.51 -6.80
N SER A 335 21.28 -7.47 -8.12
CA SER A 335 21.85 -6.40 -8.97
C SER A 335 21.11 -5.06 -8.83
N GLY A 336 19.94 -5.06 -8.21
CA GLY A 336 19.11 -3.89 -7.94
C GLY A 336 17.86 -4.27 -7.16
N GLU A 337 17.15 -3.30 -6.63
CA GLU A 337 15.91 -3.49 -5.90
C GLU A 337 14.75 -3.80 -6.85
N PRO A 338 13.66 -4.44 -6.37
CA PRO A 338 12.61 -5.01 -7.24
C PRO A 338 11.93 -4.02 -8.18
N LEU A 339 11.48 -2.85 -7.70
CA LEU A 339 10.83 -1.87 -8.58
C LEU A 339 11.81 -1.32 -9.61
N TYR A 340 13.06 -1.05 -9.21
CA TYR A 340 14.11 -0.62 -10.14
C TYR A 340 14.32 -1.63 -11.26
N LEU A 341 14.39 -2.93 -10.96
CA LEU A 341 14.58 -3.97 -11.97
C LEU A 341 13.38 -4.05 -12.92
N ASP A 342 12.14 -3.95 -12.41
CA ASP A 342 10.93 -3.92 -13.23
C ASP A 342 10.92 -2.71 -14.18
N VAL A 343 11.31 -1.52 -13.69
CA VAL A 343 11.37 -0.29 -14.51
C VAL A 343 12.51 -0.36 -15.54
N VAL A 344 13.68 -0.88 -15.18
CA VAL A 344 14.78 -1.10 -16.14
C VAL A 344 14.34 -1.99 -17.28
N ASN A 345 13.67 -3.11 -16.97
CA ASN A 345 13.13 -3.99 -18.00
C ASN A 345 12.05 -3.32 -18.85
N ALA A 346 11.16 -2.52 -18.23
CA ALA A 346 10.11 -1.81 -18.95
C ALA A 346 10.65 -0.73 -19.92
N LEU A 347 11.77 -0.10 -19.58
CA LEU A 347 12.36 1.00 -20.35
C LEU A 347 13.55 0.56 -21.24
N LYS A 348 13.87 -0.74 -21.30
CA LYS A 348 15.08 -1.26 -21.99
C LYS A 348 15.17 -0.89 -23.49
N ASP A 349 14.02 -0.77 -24.14
CA ASP A 349 13.92 -0.45 -25.57
C ASP A 349 13.77 1.07 -25.83
N THR A 350 13.99 1.89 -24.81
CA THR A 350 13.95 3.36 -24.87
C THR A 350 15.35 3.95 -24.70
N ASN A 351 15.49 5.25 -25.00
CA ASN A 351 16.73 5.99 -24.74
C ASN A 351 16.79 6.58 -23.30
N ILE A 352 15.87 6.20 -22.43
CA ILE A 352 15.77 6.72 -21.05
C ILE A 352 16.82 6.02 -20.17
N LYS A 353 17.65 6.81 -19.50
CA LYS A 353 18.62 6.29 -18.53
C LYS A 353 17.93 6.09 -17.17
N VAL A 354 18.13 4.92 -16.57
CA VAL A 354 17.49 4.56 -15.30
C VAL A 354 18.55 4.29 -14.23
N ILE A 355 18.37 4.87 -13.05
CA ILE A 355 19.15 4.57 -11.84
C ILE A 355 18.23 4.19 -10.70
N GLY A 356 18.72 3.35 -9.80
CA GLY A 356 18.01 2.92 -8.59
C GLY A 356 18.57 3.52 -7.31
N GLY A 357 17.74 3.73 -6.33
CA GLY A 357 18.12 4.20 -5.00
C GLY A 357 17.25 3.64 -3.89
N ARG A 358 17.84 3.53 -2.72
CA ARG A 358 17.21 3.00 -1.50
C ARG A 358 16.94 4.11 -0.51
N TYR A 359 15.78 4.01 0.15
CA TYR A 359 15.36 4.99 1.15
C TYR A 359 14.51 4.34 2.24
N GLY A 360 14.39 5.01 3.37
CA GLY A 360 13.27 4.85 4.30
C GLY A 360 13.11 3.50 4.99
N LEU A 361 14.11 2.60 4.97
CA LEU A 361 14.04 1.32 5.66
C LEU A 361 13.74 1.56 7.14
N SER A 362 12.90 0.69 7.72
CA SER A 362 12.54 0.78 9.13
C SER A 362 12.01 2.16 9.53
N SER A 363 11.17 2.75 8.68
CA SER A 363 10.61 4.12 8.84
C SER A 363 11.64 5.23 9.00
N LYS A 364 12.89 5.04 8.52
CA LYS A 364 13.85 6.14 8.47
C LYS A 364 13.22 7.31 7.70
N ASN A 365 13.30 8.51 8.28
CA ASN A 365 12.65 9.67 7.71
C ASN A 365 13.21 10.01 6.33
N THR A 366 12.34 10.44 5.42
CA THR A 366 12.68 10.89 4.07
C THR A 366 12.08 12.27 3.88
N THR A 367 12.92 13.26 3.64
CA THR A 367 12.57 14.68 3.64
C THR A 367 12.71 15.31 2.25
N PRO A 368 12.08 16.48 1.99
CA PRO A 368 12.23 17.20 0.73
C PRO A 368 13.68 17.48 0.31
N PRO A 369 14.61 17.85 1.19
CA PRO A 369 16.04 17.96 0.83
C PRO A 369 16.64 16.68 0.25
N MET A 370 16.28 15.51 0.82
CA MET A 370 16.75 14.21 0.33
C MET A 370 16.18 13.90 -1.05
N ILE A 371 14.90 14.21 -1.30
CA ILE A 371 14.26 14.05 -2.61
C ILE A 371 14.88 15.00 -3.63
N LYS A 372 15.17 16.25 -3.27
CA LYS A 372 15.90 17.18 -4.14
C LYS A 372 17.26 16.63 -4.54
N ALA A 373 18.00 16.01 -3.61
CA ALA A 373 19.30 15.39 -3.92
C ALA A 373 19.20 14.27 -4.97
N VAL A 374 18.06 13.52 -5.01
CA VAL A 374 17.81 12.53 -6.07
C VAL A 374 17.70 13.20 -7.45
N TYR A 375 16.96 14.31 -7.57
CA TYR A 375 16.87 15.07 -8.82
C TYR A 375 18.23 15.69 -9.20
N ASP A 376 18.99 16.18 -8.22
CA ASP A 376 20.34 16.71 -8.47
C ASP A 376 21.30 15.62 -8.93
N ASN A 377 21.21 14.39 -8.40
CA ASN A 377 21.97 13.24 -8.86
C ASN A 377 21.66 12.89 -10.33
N LEU A 378 20.38 12.93 -10.74
CA LEU A 378 20.00 12.72 -12.14
C LEU A 378 20.63 13.76 -13.09
N LYS A 379 20.87 14.99 -12.63
CA LYS A 379 21.50 16.05 -13.43
C LYS A 379 23.02 15.97 -13.48
N LYS A 380 23.64 15.35 -12.48
CA LYS A 380 25.11 15.28 -12.32
C LYS A 380 25.64 13.90 -12.72
N GLU A 381 26.13 13.17 -11.74
CA GLU A 381 26.90 11.93 -11.91
C GLU A 381 26.05 10.71 -12.23
N MET A 382 24.74 10.77 -11.94
CA MET A 382 23.84 9.61 -12.03
C MET A 382 24.38 8.41 -11.25
N LYS A 383 24.78 8.63 -9.99
CA LYS A 383 25.23 7.57 -9.09
C LYS A 383 24.08 6.54 -8.95
N ASN A 384 24.34 5.30 -9.38
CA ASN A 384 23.38 4.21 -9.28
C ASN A 384 23.50 3.48 -7.94
N ASN A 385 22.47 2.76 -7.54
CA ASN A 385 22.40 2.05 -6.24
C ASN A 385 22.64 2.98 -5.03
N PHE A 386 22.27 4.24 -5.16
CA PHE A 386 22.46 5.24 -4.12
C PHE A 386 21.57 5.00 -2.90
N THR A 387 21.92 5.62 -1.78
CA THR A 387 21.10 5.71 -0.58
C THR A 387 20.81 7.15 -0.20
N ILE A 388 19.68 7.40 0.41
CA ILE A 388 19.33 8.69 1.02
C ILE A 388 18.86 8.49 2.47
N GLY A 389 19.12 9.49 3.31
CA GLY A 389 18.68 9.49 4.71
C GLY A 389 19.62 8.79 5.68
N ILE A 390 20.70 8.19 5.20
CA ILE A 390 21.78 7.60 6.00
C ILE A 390 23.14 8.12 5.52
N ASN A 391 24.17 7.87 6.32
CA ASN A 391 25.55 7.99 5.89
C ASN A 391 26.12 6.58 5.73
N ASP A 392 26.33 6.15 4.49
CA ASP A 392 26.95 4.87 4.15
C ASP A 392 28.46 5.09 4.03
N ASP A 393 29.18 4.74 5.07
CA ASP A 393 30.64 4.83 5.18
C ASP A 393 31.38 3.56 4.71
N VAL A 394 30.63 2.54 4.24
CA VAL A 394 31.16 1.28 3.71
C VAL A 394 31.31 1.32 2.20
N THR A 395 30.22 1.59 1.48
CA THR A 395 30.20 1.63 -0.01
C THR A 395 30.12 3.04 -0.56
N ASN A 396 29.95 4.05 0.27
CA ASN A 396 29.94 5.48 -0.07
C ASN A 396 28.89 5.84 -1.13
N LEU A 397 27.72 5.17 -1.08
CA LEU A 397 26.64 5.38 -2.05
C LEU A 397 25.62 6.43 -1.61
N SER A 398 25.74 7.00 -0.41
CA SER A 398 24.85 8.06 0.06
C SER A 398 24.96 9.33 -0.79
N LEU A 399 23.81 9.97 -1.00
CA LEU A 399 23.75 11.30 -1.60
C LEU A 399 23.78 12.36 -0.51
N ASP A 400 24.61 13.36 -0.70
CA ASP A 400 24.62 14.57 0.11
C ASP A 400 23.40 15.43 -0.22
N TYR A 401 22.83 16.10 0.79
CA TYR A 401 21.66 16.96 0.63
C TYR A 401 21.77 18.23 1.46
N ASP A 402 21.20 19.32 0.92
CA ASP A 402 21.17 20.63 1.57
C ASP A 402 19.95 20.72 2.50
N ASN A 403 20.16 20.68 3.80
CA ASN A 403 19.13 20.82 4.83
C ASN A 403 18.39 22.19 4.81
N ASN A 404 18.91 23.19 4.10
CA ASN A 404 18.25 24.49 3.98
C ASN A 404 17.11 24.50 2.95
N PHE A 405 17.05 23.48 2.08
CA PHE A 405 15.92 23.34 1.16
C PHE A 405 14.65 22.98 1.96
N LYS A 406 13.65 23.86 1.91
CA LYS A 406 12.39 23.70 2.64
C LYS A 406 11.22 23.85 1.71
N VAL A 407 10.20 23.05 1.91
CA VAL A 407 8.86 23.21 1.32
C VAL A 407 8.01 24.01 2.27
N ASN A 408 7.33 25.03 1.78
CA ASN A 408 6.45 25.83 2.62
C ASN A 408 5.16 25.03 2.87
N GLN A 409 4.86 24.83 4.16
CA GLN A 409 3.58 24.27 4.60
C GLN A 409 2.88 25.34 5.44
N ASP A 410 1.74 25.83 4.96
CA ASP A 410 0.87 26.73 5.74
C ASP A 410 0.09 25.89 6.75
N SER A 411 0.75 25.53 7.84
CA SER A 411 0.17 24.72 8.92
C SER A 411 0.64 25.16 10.29
N TYR A 412 -0.27 25.15 11.24
CA TYR A 412 0.07 25.21 12.66
C TYR A 412 0.63 23.86 13.10
N GLN A 413 1.80 23.85 13.72
CA GLN A 413 2.52 22.63 14.07
C GLN A 413 2.72 22.54 15.57
N LEU A 414 2.44 21.36 16.12
CA LEU A 414 2.63 21.01 17.53
C LEU A 414 3.51 19.76 17.61
N LEU A 415 4.47 19.79 18.52
CA LEU A 415 5.25 18.63 18.90
C LEU A 415 5.00 18.32 20.38
N ILE A 416 4.41 17.16 20.65
CA ILE A 416 4.08 16.72 21.99
C ILE A 416 5.00 15.56 22.36
N TYR A 417 5.68 15.69 23.50
CA TYR A 417 6.52 14.63 24.08
C TYR A 417 5.75 13.90 25.16
N GLY A 418 5.95 12.59 25.21
CA GLY A 418 5.42 11.74 26.27
C GLY A 418 6.35 10.57 26.55
N TYR A 419 6.03 9.83 27.58
CA TYR A 419 6.68 8.55 27.88
C TYR A 419 5.76 7.41 27.51
N GLY A 420 6.35 6.25 27.18
CA GLY A 420 5.56 5.07 26.86
C GLY A 420 4.54 4.76 27.98
N SER A 421 3.28 4.56 27.61
CA SER A 421 2.15 4.26 28.51
C SER A 421 1.66 5.42 29.41
N ASP A 422 2.02 6.66 29.12
CA ASP A 422 1.56 7.84 29.88
C ASP A 422 0.22 8.45 29.38
N GLY A 423 -0.34 7.90 28.30
CA GLY A 423 -1.60 8.36 27.72
C GLY A 423 -1.46 9.52 26.71
N MET A 424 -0.26 10.10 26.51
CA MET A 424 -0.07 11.27 25.63
C MET A 424 -0.38 10.96 24.16
N ILE A 425 -0.12 9.75 23.68
CA ILE A 425 -0.49 9.34 22.32
C ILE A 425 -2.02 9.32 22.15
N SER A 426 -2.75 8.74 23.10
CA SER A 426 -4.22 8.72 23.07
C SER A 426 -4.80 10.13 23.11
N THR A 427 -4.30 10.97 24.03
CA THR A 427 -4.69 12.39 24.12
C THR A 427 -4.44 13.13 22.79
N SER A 428 -3.28 12.92 22.18
CA SER A 428 -2.94 13.53 20.88
C SER A 428 -3.90 13.07 19.76
N LYS A 429 -4.29 11.79 19.75
CA LYS A 429 -5.29 11.26 18.82
C LYS A 429 -6.67 11.87 19.05
N ASP A 430 -7.08 12.03 20.29
CA ASP A 430 -8.36 12.65 20.64
C ASP A 430 -8.41 14.12 20.24
N ILE A 431 -7.34 14.88 20.46
CA ILE A 431 -7.22 16.28 19.99
C ILE A 431 -7.43 16.35 18.47
N LEU A 432 -6.75 15.50 17.72
CA LEU A 432 -6.88 15.45 16.26
C LEU A 432 -8.31 15.13 15.81
N LYS A 433 -8.95 14.13 16.45
CA LYS A 433 -10.33 13.76 16.14
C LYS A 433 -11.33 14.86 16.48
N ILE A 434 -11.19 15.48 17.65
CA ILE A 434 -12.06 16.59 18.08
C ILE A 434 -11.95 17.77 17.10
N ILE A 435 -10.75 18.17 16.73
CA ILE A 435 -10.54 19.30 15.81
C ILE A 435 -10.97 18.90 14.40
N GLY A 436 -10.56 17.75 13.91
CA GLY A 436 -10.85 17.32 12.55
C GLY A 436 -12.33 17.10 12.30
N ASP A 437 -13.04 16.44 13.20
CA ASP A 437 -14.46 16.11 13.02
C ASP A 437 -15.38 17.31 13.25
N ASN A 438 -15.00 18.26 14.13
CA ASN A 438 -15.87 19.38 14.54
C ASN A 438 -15.51 20.74 13.91
N THR A 439 -14.43 20.82 13.13
CA THR A 439 -14.02 22.08 12.47
C THR A 439 -13.74 21.87 10.98
N PRO A 440 -13.69 22.94 10.17
CA PRO A 440 -13.29 22.85 8.77
C PRO A 440 -11.79 22.55 8.57
N LYS A 441 -10.98 22.58 9.63
CA LYS A 441 -9.54 22.36 9.54
C LYS A 441 -9.20 20.94 9.08
N TYR A 442 -8.18 20.84 8.24
CA TYR A 442 -7.48 19.56 7.99
C TYR A 442 -6.51 19.32 9.14
N VAL A 443 -6.41 18.05 9.51
CA VAL A 443 -5.53 17.59 10.58
C VAL A 443 -4.63 16.48 10.07
N GLN A 444 -3.41 16.43 10.61
CA GLN A 444 -2.49 15.32 10.41
C GLN A 444 -1.80 15.02 11.73
N GLY A 445 -1.75 13.75 12.10
CA GLY A 445 -0.99 13.27 13.24
C GLY A 445 -0.08 12.12 12.86
N TYR A 446 1.20 12.30 13.11
CA TYR A 446 2.21 11.26 12.98
C TYR A 446 2.85 10.99 14.34
N PHE A 447 2.99 9.69 14.67
CA PHE A 447 3.45 9.26 15.98
C PHE A 447 4.75 8.48 15.87
N GLN A 448 5.76 8.91 16.60
CA GLN A 448 7.02 8.20 16.76
C GLN A 448 7.03 7.48 18.09
N TYR A 449 7.23 6.18 18.03
CA TYR A 449 7.34 5.31 19.19
C TYR A 449 8.81 4.91 19.41
N ASP A 450 9.20 4.72 20.67
CA ASP A 450 10.45 4.03 20.97
C ASP A 450 10.23 2.52 20.87
N SER A 451 11.26 1.78 20.49
CA SER A 451 11.26 0.31 20.49
C SER A 451 11.17 -0.27 21.92
N LYS A 452 11.53 0.54 22.95
CA LYS A 452 11.38 0.19 24.36
C LYS A 452 9.96 0.47 24.83
N LYS A 453 9.28 -0.54 25.38
CA LYS A 453 7.90 -0.39 25.88
C LYS A 453 7.80 0.44 27.17
N SER A 454 8.82 0.47 27.99
CA SER A 454 8.83 1.17 29.26
C SER A 454 9.95 2.19 29.32
N GLY A 455 9.63 3.42 29.71
CA GLY A 455 10.57 4.55 29.79
C GLY A 455 11.05 5.11 28.44
N GLY A 456 10.50 4.63 27.33
CA GLY A 456 10.77 5.15 26.00
C GLY A 456 10.08 6.50 25.75
N VAL A 457 10.71 7.38 24.99
CA VAL A 457 10.13 8.69 24.62
C VAL A 457 9.22 8.53 23.42
N THR A 458 7.98 9.00 23.54
CA THR A 458 7.06 9.14 22.41
C THR A 458 7.04 10.58 21.91
N ARG A 459 6.87 10.77 20.61
CA ARG A 459 6.71 12.09 19.99
C ARG A 459 5.49 12.07 19.08
N SER A 460 4.56 12.98 19.36
CA SER A 460 3.38 13.20 18.52
C SER A 460 3.57 14.48 17.71
N HIS A 461 3.67 14.34 16.40
CA HIS A 461 3.71 15.45 15.46
C HIS A 461 2.29 15.74 14.99
N ILE A 462 1.76 16.89 15.32
CA ILE A 462 0.42 17.34 14.98
C ILE A 462 0.50 18.54 14.06
N ARG A 463 -0.26 18.50 12.98
CA ARG A 463 -0.41 19.62 12.04
C ARG A 463 -1.87 19.95 11.83
N LEU A 464 -2.17 21.25 11.79
CA LEU A 464 -3.49 21.79 11.53
C LEU A 464 -3.40 22.81 10.40
N SER A 465 -4.23 22.68 9.36
CA SER A 465 -4.21 23.59 8.20
C SER A 465 -5.60 23.90 7.71
N SER A 466 -5.74 24.98 6.93
CA SER A 466 -6.94 25.31 6.15
C SER A 466 -7.02 24.51 4.83
N SER A 467 -5.91 23.93 4.39
CA SER A 467 -5.80 23.11 3.19
C SER A 467 -5.35 21.67 3.53
N LYS A 468 -5.51 20.73 2.58
CA LYS A 468 -5.10 19.34 2.73
C LYS A 468 -3.59 19.27 2.97
N ILE A 469 -3.20 18.52 4.01
CA ILE A 469 -1.80 18.26 4.36
C ILE A 469 -1.39 16.96 3.69
N ARG A 470 -0.28 16.97 2.93
CA ARG A 470 0.19 15.81 2.17
C ARG A 470 1.21 14.98 2.92
N SER A 471 2.44 15.46 3.06
CA SER A 471 3.52 14.66 3.66
C SER A 471 3.65 14.83 5.17
N THR A 472 4.28 13.86 5.81
CA THR A 472 4.65 13.89 7.24
C THR A 472 6.00 14.55 7.47
#